data_e6ff91ea296aaa7bfcd1b3a08173794e
#
_entry.id   e6ff91ea296aaa7bfcd1b3a08173794e
#
_cell.length_a   1.000
_cell.length_b   1.000
_cell.length_c   1.000
_cell.angle_alpha   90.00
_cell.angle_beta   90.00
_cell.angle_gamma   90.00
#
_symmetry.space_group_name_H-M   'P 1'
#
loop_
_entity.id
_entity.type
_entity.pdbx_description
1 polymer ?
#
loop_
_entity_poly.entity_id
_entity_poly.type
_entity_poly.pdbx_seq_one_letter_code
_entity_poly.pdbx_strand_id
1 'polypeptide(L)'
;MMSLPSSGNIREVPLPVVLQDLQQGKATGALVVRRSGVEKCIYVKNGQIVFATSSDGHDRLGEILVKAGLLSREHLETALKVYKKNVGLKKIGAILVENGFLSPRDLFAGLKSQVKDILYGLFLWDDAEYRFEDRLPPDIIQLQFDLPELIREIIARIKREA
;
A
#
# COMPACT_ATOMS: atom_id res chain seq x y z
N MET A 1 13.18 -14.93 7.85
CA MET A 1 12.75 -16.06 6.99
C MET A 1 11.37 -16.52 7.40
N MET A 2 10.50 -16.81 6.44
CA MET A 2 9.14 -17.28 6.74
C MET A 2 9.15 -18.71 7.31
N SER A 3 8.38 -18.94 8.36
CA SER A 3 8.08 -20.28 8.85
C SER A 3 6.85 -20.88 8.15
N LEU A 4 5.96 -20.03 7.61
CA LEU A 4 4.83 -20.46 6.79
C LEU A 4 5.26 -20.72 5.35
N PRO A 5 4.48 -21.50 4.56
CA PRO A 5 4.76 -21.66 3.14
C PRO A 5 4.79 -20.30 2.44
N SER A 6 5.62 -20.17 1.40
CA SER A 6 5.76 -18.93 0.64
C SER A 6 4.56 -18.63 -0.25
N SER A 7 3.59 -19.52 -0.34
CA SER A 7 2.32 -19.29 -1.04
C SER A 7 1.20 -20.05 -0.35
N GLY A 8 -0.02 -19.57 -0.52
CA GLY A 8 -1.19 -20.19 0.08
C GLY A 8 -2.44 -19.35 -0.13
N ASN A 9 -3.42 -19.55 0.74
CA ASN A 9 -4.69 -18.80 0.68
C ASN A 9 -4.98 -18.20 2.06
N ILE A 10 -5.36 -16.93 2.09
CA ILE A 10 -5.65 -16.22 3.34
C ILE A 10 -6.90 -16.78 4.05
N ARG A 11 -7.71 -17.57 3.36
CA ARG A 11 -8.81 -18.30 3.99
C ARG A 11 -8.28 -19.30 5.02
N GLU A 12 -7.14 -19.94 4.74
CA GLU A 12 -6.53 -20.92 5.61
C GLU A 12 -5.55 -20.28 6.61
N VAL A 13 -4.81 -19.27 6.16
CA VAL A 13 -3.86 -18.53 6.98
C VAL A 13 -4.22 -17.04 6.90
N PRO A 14 -4.92 -16.49 7.91
CA PRO A 14 -5.34 -15.08 7.86
C PRO A 14 -4.18 -14.12 7.63
N LEU A 15 -4.44 -13.04 6.92
CA LEU A 15 -3.43 -12.07 6.56
C LEU A 15 -2.62 -11.55 7.77
N PRO A 16 -3.24 -11.21 8.93
CA PRO A 16 -2.44 -10.79 10.08
C PRO A 16 -1.43 -11.84 10.54
N VAL A 17 -1.76 -13.12 10.41
CA VAL A 17 -0.85 -14.23 10.77
C VAL A 17 0.33 -14.28 9.79
N VAL A 18 0.08 -14.09 8.50
CA VAL A 18 1.14 -14.03 7.48
C VAL A 18 2.08 -12.87 7.77
N LEU A 19 1.52 -11.67 8.06
CA LEU A 19 2.32 -10.48 8.37
C LEU A 19 3.16 -10.67 9.63
N GLN A 20 2.59 -11.29 10.66
CA GLN A 20 3.30 -11.58 11.89
C GLN A 20 4.46 -12.56 11.66
N ASP A 21 4.23 -13.58 10.84
CA ASP A 21 5.28 -14.53 10.48
C ASP A 21 6.43 -13.85 9.74
N LEU A 22 6.13 -12.94 8.81
CA LEU A 22 7.14 -12.15 8.11
C LEU A 22 7.92 -11.25 9.08
N GLN A 23 7.24 -10.65 10.05
CA GLN A 23 7.87 -9.81 11.07
C GLN A 23 8.83 -10.61 11.94
N GLN A 24 8.40 -11.75 12.45
CA GLN A 24 9.20 -12.61 13.31
C GLN A 24 10.44 -13.15 12.59
N GLY A 25 10.28 -13.49 11.30
CA GLY A 25 11.37 -13.97 10.47
C GLY A 25 12.24 -12.87 9.89
N LYS A 26 11.94 -11.60 10.18
CA LYS A 26 12.66 -10.43 9.62
C LYS A 26 12.78 -10.51 8.11
N ALA A 27 11.72 -10.93 7.44
CA ALA A 27 11.71 -11.13 6.00
C ALA A 27 11.83 -9.80 5.25
N THR A 28 12.46 -9.84 4.07
CA THR A 28 12.55 -8.73 3.14
C THR A 28 12.04 -9.18 1.79
N GLY A 29 11.06 -8.49 1.24
CA GLY A 29 10.47 -8.85 -0.03
C GLY A 29 9.09 -8.29 -0.23
N ALA A 30 8.30 -8.94 -1.09
CA ALA A 30 6.96 -8.51 -1.47
C ALA A 30 5.95 -9.63 -1.20
N LEU A 31 4.93 -9.31 -0.41
CA LEU A 31 3.78 -10.18 -0.24
C LEU A 31 2.72 -9.77 -1.27
N VAL A 32 2.46 -10.65 -2.22
CA VAL A 32 1.49 -10.41 -3.30
C VAL A 32 0.22 -11.16 -2.96
N VAL A 33 -0.91 -10.44 -2.93
CA VAL A 33 -2.23 -11.01 -2.63
C VAL A 33 -3.14 -10.73 -3.81
N ARG A 34 -3.75 -11.78 -4.34
CA ARG A 34 -4.58 -11.69 -5.56
C ARG A 34 -5.97 -12.24 -5.32
N ARG A 35 -6.96 -11.50 -5.79
CA ARG A 35 -8.37 -11.88 -5.76
C ARG A 35 -9.11 -11.31 -6.96
N SER A 36 -9.76 -12.16 -7.73
CA SER A 36 -10.66 -11.73 -8.83
C SER A 36 -10.06 -10.67 -9.75
N GLY A 37 -8.79 -10.86 -10.16
CA GLY A 37 -8.11 -9.93 -11.05
C GLY A 37 -7.53 -8.69 -10.39
N VAL A 38 -7.76 -8.50 -9.09
CA VAL A 38 -7.13 -7.42 -8.32
C VAL A 38 -5.90 -7.96 -7.62
N GLU A 39 -4.78 -7.28 -7.78
CA GLU A 39 -3.52 -7.65 -7.13
C GLU A 39 -3.06 -6.53 -6.21
N LYS A 40 -2.79 -6.84 -4.97
CA LYS A 40 -2.24 -5.91 -3.99
C LYS A 40 -0.93 -6.46 -3.46
N CYS A 41 0.05 -5.57 -3.29
CA CYS A 41 1.38 -5.95 -2.82
C CYS A 41 1.69 -5.20 -1.53
N ILE A 42 2.21 -5.92 -0.55
CA ILE A 42 2.75 -5.33 0.68
C ILE A 42 4.26 -5.56 0.64
N TYR A 43 5.02 -4.48 0.68
CA TYR A 43 6.49 -4.55 0.67
C TYR A 43 7.00 -4.48 2.09
N VAL A 44 7.86 -5.43 2.45
CA VAL A 44 8.45 -5.53 3.79
C VAL A 44 9.96 -5.50 3.71
N LYS A 45 10.59 -4.90 4.71
CA LYS A 45 12.04 -4.88 4.87
C LYS A 45 12.36 -5.17 6.32
N ASN A 46 13.16 -6.21 6.55
CA ASN A 46 13.47 -6.70 7.90
C ASN A 46 12.22 -6.93 8.74
N GLY A 47 11.16 -7.46 8.11
CA GLY A 47 9.89 -7.76 8.76
C GLY A 47 8.94 -6.58 8.93
N GLN A 48 9.36 -5.36 8.58
CA GLN A 48 8.52 -4.17 8.73
C GLN A 48 7.90 -3.77 7.39
N ILE A 49 6.64 -3.40 7.41
CA ILE A 49 5.98 -2.87 6.21
C ILE A 49 6.62 -1.53 5.88
N VAL A 50 7.02 -1.36 4.61
CA VAL A 50 7.60 -0.10 4.13
C VAL A 50 6.73 0.57 3.08
N PHE A 51 5.94 -0.18 2.33
CA PHE A 51 5.06 0.36 1.30
C PHE A 51 3.99 -0.66 0.91
N ALA A 52 3.00 -0.20 0.14
CA ALA A 52 2.01 -1.09 -0.45
C ALA A 52 1.53 -0.50 -1.77
N THR A 53 1.15 -1.35 -2.71
CA THR A 53 0.56 -0.98 -4.00
C THR A 53 -0.67 -1.81 -4.28
N SER A 54 -1.51 -1.33 -5.21
CA SER A 54 -2.72 -2.04 -5.60
C SER A 54 -3.01 -1.78 -7.07
N SER A 55 -3.56 -2.78 -7.75
CA SER A 55 -4.08 -2.62 -9.11
C SER A 55 -5.49 -2.02 -9.12
N ASP A 56 -6.13 -1.87 -7.95
CA ASP A 56 -7.44 -1.24 -7.82
C ASP A 56 -7.29 0.28 -7.92
N GLY A 57 -8.02 0.91 -8.86
CA GLY A 57 -7.94 2.35 -9.08
C GLY A 57 -8.38 3.20 -7.89
N HIS A 58 -9.20 2.65 -6.99
CA HIS A 58 -9.64 3.36 -5.78
C HIS A 58 -8.52 3.56 -4.76
N ASP A 59 -7.45 2.75 -4.86
CA ASP A 59 -6.31 2.83 -3.97
C ASP A 59 -5.19 3.74 -4.52
N ARG A 60 -5.44 4.47 -5.60
CA ARG A 60 -4.43 5.35 -6.20
C ARG A 60 -4.21 6.60 -5.36
N LEU A 61 -2.96 7.03 -5.29
CA LEU A 61 -2.54 8.17 -4.47
C LEU A 61 -3.36 9.44 -4.72
N GLY A 62 -3.60 9.78 -6.00
CA GLY A 62 -4.37 10.99 -6.34
C GLY A 62 -5.78 10.97 -5.76
N GLU A 63 -6.47 9.84 -5.86
CA GLU A 63 -7.82 9.68 -5.32
C GLU A 63 -7.82 9.76 -3.79
N ILE A 64 -6.82 9.17 -3.15
CA ILE A 64 -6.67 9.22 -1.70
C ILE A 64 -6.46 10.64 -1.22
N LEU A 65 -5.61 11.41 -1.90
CA LEU A 65 -5.33 12.80 -1.57
C LEU A 65 -6.57 13.70 -1.72
N VAL A 66 -7.35 13.50 -2.78
CA VAL A 66 -8.61 14.25 -2.97
C VAL A 66 -9.59 13.91 -1.87
N LYS A 67 -9.77 12.64 -1.56
CA LYS A 67 -10.67 12.18 -0.51
C LYS A 67 -10.26 12.74 0.87
N ALA A 68 -8.96 12.86 1.11
CA ALA A 68 -8.44 13.40 2.37
C ALA A 68 -8.50 14.93 2.44
N GLY A 69 -8.91 15.61 1.36
CA GLY A 69 -8.99 17.07 1.32
C GLY A 69 -7.63 17.76 1.15
N LEU A 70 -6.59 17.01 0.80
CA LEU A 70 -5.24 17.55 0.62
C LEU A 70 -4.97 18.03 -0.81
N LEU A 71 -5.81 17.64 -1.76
CA LEU A 71 -5.64 17.94 -3.17
C LEU A 71 -7.02 18.20 -3.80
N SER A 72 -7.13 19.24 -4.63
CA SER A 72 -8.37 19.49 -5.35
C SER A 72 -8.49 18.55 -6.56
N ARG A 73 -9.71 18.24 -6.96
CA ARG A 73 -9.97 17.45 -8.17
C ARG A 73 -9.38 18.11 -9.41
N GLU A 74 -9.48 19.44 -9.48
CA GLU A 74 -8.96 20.23 -10.60
C GLU A 74 -7.43 20.09 -10.72
N HIS A 75 -6.71 20.20 -9.61
CA HIS A 75 -5.26 20.05 -9.60
C HIS A 75 -4.85 18.62 -9.94
N LEU A 76 -5.61 17.63 -9.48
CA LEU A 76 -5.35 16.24 -9.83
C LEU A 76 -5.50 16.02 -11.33
N GLU A 77 -6.56 16.55 -11.94
CA GLU A 77 -6.77 16.42 -13.38
C GLU A 77 -5.64 17.07 -14.18
N THR A 78 -5.19 18.26 -13.76
CA THR A 78 -4.06 18.93 -14.39
C THR A 78 -2.79 18.09 -14.28
N ALA A 79 -2.50 17.56 -13.10
CA ALA A 79 -1.32 16.71 -12.88
C ALA A 79 -1.38 15.43 -13.69
N LEU A 80 -2.55 14.82 -13.84
CA LEU A 80 -2.72 13.61 -14.64
C LEU A 80 -2.45 13.86 -16.13
N LYS A 81 -2.80 15.03 -16.62
CA LYS A 81 -2.46 15.41 -18.01
C LYS A 81 -0.95 15.51 -18.19
N VAL A 82 -0.25 16.12 -17.25
CA VAL A 82 1.22 16.19 -17.25
C VAL A 82 1.82 14.79 -17.16
N TYR A 83 1.29 13.97 -16.28
CA TYR A 83 1.73 12.58 -16.09
C TYR A 83 1.63 11.77 -17.39
N LYS A 84 0.52 11.90 -18.12
CA LYS A 84 0.31 11.20 -19.40
C LYS A 84 1.32 11.61 -20.46
N LYS A 85 1.76 12.88 -20.46
CA LYS A 85 2.78 13.37 -21.40
C LYS A 85 4.17 12.88 -21.06
N ASN A 86 4.42 12.48 -19.79
CA ASN A 86 5.73 12.09 -19.29
C ASN A 86 5.72 10.65 -18.79
N VAL A 87 4.96 9.77 -19.44
CA VAL A 87 4.81 8.36 -19.02
C VAL A 87 6.17 7.71 -18.85
N GLY A 88 6.39 7.13 -17.67
CA GLY A 88 7.63 6.47 -17.33
C GLY A 88 8.76 7.36 -16.89
N LEU A 89 8.64 8.69 -16.99
CA LEU A 89 9.70 9.64 -16.65
C LEU A 89 9.53 10.24 -15.25
N LYS A 90 8.30 10.48 -14.81
CA LYS A 90 8.02 11.06 -13.50
C LYS A 90 6.80 10.39 -12.86
N LYS A 91 6.86 10.17 -11.56
CA LYS A 91 5.72 9.69 -10.78
C LYS A 91 4.76 10.83 -10.49
N ILE A 92 3.47 10.52 -10.33
CA ILE A 92 2.42 11.53 -10.10
C ILE A 92 2.73 12.37 -8.86
N GLY A 93 3.28 11.79 -7.79
CA GLY A 93 3.63 12.53 -6.59
C GLY A 93 4.66 13.64 -6.84
N ALA A 94 5.69 13.34 -7.64
CA ALA A 94 6.70 14.33 -8.01
C ALA A 94 6.09 15.47 -8.82
N ILE A 95 5.19 15.15 -9.75
CA ILE A 95 4.50 16.17 -10.56
C ILE A 95 3.66 17.09 -9.68
N LEU A 96 2.92 16.54 -8.73
CA LEU A 96 2.09 17.32 -7.81
C LEU A 96 2.91 18.31 -6.99
N VAL A 97 4.05 17.87 -6.47
CA VAL A 97 4.94 18.72 -5.68
C VAL A 97 5.62 19.78 -6.55
N GLU A 98 6.15 19.40 -7.71
CA GLU A 98 6.85 20.32 -8.62
C GLU A 98 5.93 21.42 -9.13
N ASN A 99 4.63 21.14 -9.31
CA ASN A 99 3.67 22.14 -9.77
C ASN A 99 3.04 22.95 -8.62
N GLY A 100 3.49 22.74 -7.39
CA GLY A 100 2.98 23.47 -6.24
C GLY A 100 1.58 23.09 -5.80
N PHE A 101 1.05 21.98 -6.29
CA PHE A 101 -0.31 21.50 -5.93
C PHE A 101 -0.34 20.77 -4.60
N LEU A 102 0.81 20.35 -4.11
CA LEU A 102 0.94 19.53 -2.92
C LEU A 102 2.30 19.79 -2.27
N SER A 103 2.30 19.95 -0.94
CA SER A 103 3.58 20.05 -0.21
C SER A 103 4.22 18.67 -0.07
N PRO A 104 5.56 18.59 0.09
CA PRO A 104 6.21 17.30 0.38
C PRO A 104 5.65 16.62 1.63
N ARG A 105 5.28 17.40 2.64
CA ARG A 105 4.67 16.88 3.88
C ARG A 105 3.34 16.19 3.60
N ASP A 106 2.48 16.84 2.79
CA ASP A 106 1.17 16.28 2.44
C ASP A 106 1.31 15.08 1.53
N LEU A 107 2.29 15.07 0.62
CA LEU A 107 2.61 13.90 -0.18
C LEU A 107 2.96 12.71 0.71
N PHE A 108 3.81 12.93 1.70
CA PHE A 108 4.24 11.87 2.62
C PHE A 108 3.05 11.31 3.42
N ALA A 109 2.20 12.21 3.90
CA ALA A 109 0.97 11.81 4.60
C ALA A 109 0.03 11.00 3.70
N GLY A 110 -0.10 11.41 2.43
CA GLY A 110 -0.91 10.70 1.45
C GLY A 110 -0.38 9.30 1.15
N LEU A 111 0.94 9.14 1.05
CA LEU A 111 1.57 7.84 0.83
C LEU A 111 1.29 6.90 2.01
N LYS A 112 1.36 7.39 3.24
CA LYS A 112 1.01 6.59 4.43
C LYS A 112 -0.46 6.20 4.43
N SER A 113 -1.35 7.13 4.08
CA SER A 113 -2.78 6.85 3.96
C SER A 113 -3.06 5.80 2.89
N GLN A 114 -2.33 5.84 1.78
CA GLN A 114 -2.44 4.84 0.72
C GLN A 114 -2.15 3.44 1.26
N VAL A 115 -1.06 3.29 2.01
CA VAL A 115 -0.70 2.00 2.61
C VAL A 115 -1.80 1.53 3.55
N LYS A 116 -2.29 2.41 4.41
CA LYS A 116 -3.36 2.08 5.36
C LYS A 116 -4.66 1.67 4.66
N ASP A 117 -5.04 2.36 3.60
CA ASP A 117 -6.25 2.03 2.84
C ASP A 117 -6.11 0.68 2.13
N ILE A 118 -4.95 0.40 1.55
CA ILE A 118 -4.68 -0.88 0.91
C ILE A 118 -4.78 -2.02 1.93
N LEU A 119 -4.15 -1.85 3.08
CA LEU A 119 -4.20 -2.85 4.16
C LEU A 119 -5.63 -3.05 4.68
N TYR A 120 -6.37 -1.95 4.86
CA TYR A 120 -7.76 -2.04 5.29
C TYR A 120 -8.57 -2.90 4.31
N GLY A 121 -8.45 -2.64 3.01
CA GLY A 121 -9.14 -3.42 1.98
C GLY A 121 -8.72 -4.90 2.00
N LEU A 122 -7.42 -5.16 2.19
CA LEU A 122 -6.90 -6.53 2.27
C LEU A 122 -7.46 -7.28 3.49
N PHE A 123 -7.58 -6.61 4.63
CA PHE A 123 -8.10 -7.23 5.84
C PHE A 123 -9.58 -7.60 5.72
N LEU A 124 -10.30 -6.99 4.78
CA LEU A 124 -11.69 -7.33 4.49
C LEU A 124 -11.82 -8.53 3.54
N TRP A 125 -10.74 -8.92 2.88
CA TRP A 125 -10.73 -10.11 2.03
C TRP A 125 -10.64 -11.36 2.91
N ASP A 126 -11.52 -12.33 2.68
CA ASP A 126 -11.56 -13.59 3.41
C ASP A 126 -11.08 -14.77 2.56
N ASP A 127 -10.93 -14.58 1.26
CA ASP A 127 -10.49 -15.60 0.32
C ASP A 127 -9.66 -14.94 -0.77
N ALA A 128 -8.36 -15.18 -0.76
CA ALA A 128 -7.43 -14.69 -1.75
C ALA A 128 -6.15 -15.50 -1.71
N GLU A 129 -5.51 -15.60 -2.85
CA GLU A 129 -4.23 -16.29 -2.94
C GLU A 129 -3.11 -15.31 -2.56
N TYR A 130 -2.15 -15.79 -1.78
CA TYR A 130 -0.96 -15.00 -1.48
C TYR A 130 0.29 -15.75 -1.92
N ARG A 131 1.33 -14.99 -2.25
CA ARG A 131 2.68 -15.51 -2.43
C ARG A 131 3.67 -14.49 -1.92
N PHE A 132 4.78 -14.95 -1.38
CA PHE A 132 5.87 -14.10 -0.95
C PHE A 132 7.06 -14.23 -1.89
N GLU A 133 7.55 -13.11 -2.37
CA GLU A 133 8.74 -13.01 -3.21
C GLU A 133 9.84 -12.34 -2.37
N ASP A 134 10.98 -12.98 -2.22
CA ASP A 134 12.05 -12.52 -1.34
C ASP A 134 12.93 -11.43 -1.96
N ARG A 135 12.32 -10.55 -2.74
CA ARG A 135 13.01 -9.46 -3.45
C ARG A 135 12.19 -8.18 -3.36
N LEU A 136 12.86 -7.08 -2.99
CA LEU A 136 12.28 -5.74 -3.07
C LEU A 136 12.68 -5.07 -4.37
N PRO A 137 11.78 -4.33 -5.05
CA PRO A 137 12.16 -3.43 -6.12
C PRO A 137 13.21 -2.42 -5.63
N PRO A 138 14.26 -2.11 -6.43
CA PRO A 138 15.37 -1.27 -5.95
C PRO A 138 14.97 0.18 -5.67
N ASP A 139 13.91 0.68 -6.28
CA ASP A 139 13.45 2.06 -6.14
C ASP A 139 12.17 2.19 -5.31
N ILE A 140 11.85 1.19 -4.49
CA ILE A 140 10.64 1.21 -3.67
C ILE A 140 10.75 2.31 -2.61
N ILE A 141 9.64 3.05 -2.41
CA ILE A 141 9.54 4.02 -1.32
C ILE A 141 9.55 3.27 0.01
N GLN A 142 10.34 3.76 0.97
CA GLN A 142 10.46 3.15 2.28
C GLN A 142 9.89 4.07 3.34
N LEU A 143 8.62 3.83 3.71
CA LEU A 143 7.96 4.50 4.82
C LEU A 143 8.26 3.74 6.11
N GLN A 144 7.92 4.34 7.25
CA GLN A 144 8.08 3.69 8.55
C GLN A 144 6.73 3.54 9.22
N PHE A 145 6.44 2.32 9.68
CA PHE A 145 5.23 2.00 10.43
C PHE A 145 5.60 1.14 11.61
N ASP A 146 4.90 1.34 12.73
CA ASP A 146 4.89 0.38 13.83
C ASP A 146 3.84 -0.68 13.47
N LEU A 147 4.27 -1.90 13.15
CA LEU A 147 3.37 -2.93 12.65
C LEU A 147 2.25 -3.29 13.63
N PRO A 148 2.51 -3.52 14.93
CA PRO A 148 1.41 -3.78 15.85
C PRO A 148 0.40 -2.63 15.95
N GLU A 149 0.87 -1.40 15.97
CA GLU A 149 -0.01 -0.22 15.98
C GLU A 149 -0.82 -0.12 14.69
N LEU A 150 -0.20 -0.35 13.54
CA LEU A 150 -0.86 -0.32 12.25
C LEU A 150 -1.98 -1.36 12.18
N ILE A 151 -1.72 -2.57 12.65
CA ILE A 151 -2.74 -3.62 12.69
C ILE A 151 -3.89 -3.22 13.62
N ARG A 152 -3.59 -2.63 14.79
CA ARG A 152 -4.63 -2.14 15.70
C ARG A 152 -5.50 -1.06 15.05
N GLU A 153 -4.88 -0.11 14.32
CA GLU A 153 -5.62 0.93 13.60
C GLU A 153 -6.57 0.33 12.56
N ILE A 154 -6.09 -0.63 11.79
CA ILE A 154 -6.89 -1.29 10.76
C ILE A 154 -8.08 -2.03 11.38
N ILE A 155 -7.83 -2.79 12.43
CA ILE A 155 -8.90 -3.54 13.14
C ILE A 155 -9.92 -2.58 13.73
N ALA A 156 -9.47 -1.48 14.34
CA ALA A 156 -10.37 -0.46 14.88
C ALA A 156 -11.27 0.17 13.79
N ARG A 157 -10.70 0.43 12.61
CA ARG A 157 -11.46 0.95 11.48
C ARG A 157 -12.52 -0.06 11.01
N ILE A 158 -12.16 -1.33 10.92
CA ILE A 158 -13.11 -2.39 10.54
C ILE A 158 -14.30 -2.42 11.52
N LYS A 159 -14.01 -2.34 12.83
CA LYS A 159 -15.06 -2.34 13.86
C LYS A 159 -15.98 -1.13 13.78
N ARG A 160 -15.43 0.07 13.47
CA ARG A 160 -16.23 1.28 13.34
C ARG A 160 -17.15 1.25 12.14
N GLU A 161 -16.73 0.61 11.05
CA GLU A 161 -17.45 0.58 9.78
C GLU A 161 -18.29 -0.70 9.58
N ALA A 162 -18.24 -1.59 10.56
CA ALA A 162 -19.00 -2.83 10.52
C ALA A 162 -20.48 -2.61 10.84
#